data_9332b5c6c1b1673d113b736700cef57f
#
_entry.id   9332b5c6c1b1673d113b736700cef57f
#
_cell.length_a   1.000
_cell.length_b   1.000
_cell.length_c   1.000
_cell.angle_alpha   90.00
_cell.angle_beta   90.00
_cell.angle_gamma   90.00
#
_symmetry.space_group_name_H-M   'P 1'
#
loop_
_entity.id
_entity.type
_entity.pdbx_description
1 polymer ?
#
loop_
_entity_poly.entity_id
_entity_poly.type
_entity_poly.pdbx_seq_one_letter_code
_entity_poly.pdbx_strand_id
1 'polypeptide(L)'
;MRIIGIAAYVSFAFFLRSGAFAGETGVQQLVKRCEAATKARGSSPALCSCTLERMQEYGFTDSEIVNFSRRDFKPKDLHETERHMDYSIKIRLIAGQCG
;
A
#
# COMPACT_ATOMS: atom_id res chain seq x y z
N MET A 1 0.71 45.25 -12.84
CA MET A 1 0.75 44.80 -12.86
C MET A 1 0.56 43.93 -12.65
N ARG A 2 0.23 43.69 -12.60
CA ARG A 2 0.06 42.97 -12.51
C ARG A 2 0.47 41.85 -12.40
N ILE A 3 0.79 41.44 -12.50
CA ILE A 3 1.49 40.45 -12.63
C ILE A 3 1.75 39.85 -11.50
N ILE A 4 1.85 40.52 -10.61
CA ILE A 4 2.00 40.11 -9.51
C ILE A 4 1.27 39.04 -9.09
N GLY A 5 0.12 39.14 -9.23
CA GLY A 5 -0.68 38.16 -8.70
C GLY A 5 -0.23 36.85 -9.17
N ILE A 6 0.28 36.85 -10.16
CA ILE A 6 0.71 35.73 -10.74
C ILE A 6 1.51 34.89 -9.92
N ALA A 7 2.46 35.43 -9.40
CA ALA A 7 3.34 34.67 -8.65
C ALA A 7 2.62 33.94 -7.65
N ALA A 8 1.72 34.57 -7.09
CA ALA A 8 1.07 33.98 -6.07
C ALA A 8 0.57 32.69 -6.39
N TYR A 9 -0.17 32.62 -7.40
CA TYR A 9 -0.85 31.47 -7.55
C TYR A 9 0.04 30.37 -7.85
N VAL A 10 1.15 30.65 -8.19
CA VAL A 10 1.97 29.61 -8.55
C VAL A 10 2.31 28.86 -7.36
N SER A 11 2.50 29.57 -6.29
CA SER A 11 2.94 28.92 -5.22
C SER A 11 2.05 27.95 -4.77
N PHE A 12 0.78 28.30 -4.75
CA PHE A 12 -0.06 27.46 -4.19
C PHE A 12 -0.05 26.18 -4.85
N ALA A 13 0.28 26.17 -5.98
CA ALA A 13 0.18 24.95 -6.65
C ALA A 13 1.11 24.01 -6.02
N PHE A 14 2.12 24.54 -5.40
CA PHE A 14 3.03 23.68 -4.95
C PHE A 14 2.62 22.92 -3.88
N PHE A 15 1.86 23.39 -3.03
CA PHE A 15 1.48 22.75 -1.99
C PHE A 15 0.87 21.58 -2.25
N LEU A 16 0.14 21.62 -3.20
CA LEU A 16 -0.50 20.56 -3.51
C LEU A 16 0.43 19.51 -3.67
N ARG A 17 1.50 19.80 -4.12
CA ARG A 17 2.37 18.84 -4.36
C ARG A 17 2.84 18.24 -3.18
N SER A 18 3.02 18.93 -2.23
CA SER A 18 3.50 18.38 -1.06
C SER A 18 2.59 17.33 -0.67
N GLY A 19 1.35 17.61 -0.88
CA GLY A 19 0.41 16.66 -0.47
C GLY A 19 0.69 15.40 -1.22
N ALA A 20 1.10 15.56 -2.40
CA ALA A 20 1.28 14.42 -3.21
C ALA A 20 2.34 13.57 -2.67
N PHE A 21 3.31 14.22 -1.96
CA PHE A 21 4.28 13.44 -1.54
C PHE A 21 3.79 12.64 -0.53
N ALA A 22 3.03 13.18 0.25
CA ALA A 22 2.54 12.52 1.36
C ALA A 22 1.76 11.42 0.75
N GLY A 23 1.44 11.59 -0.47
CA GLY A 23 0.62 10.62 -1.10
C GLY A 23 1.22 9.23 -1.26
N GLU A 24 2.51 9.11 -1.04
CA GLU A 24 3.04 7.80 -1.16
C GLU A 24 2.60 7.06 0.06
N THR A 25 1.60 6.25 -0.05
CA THR A 25 0.98 5.56 1.06
C THR A 25 1.82 4.40 1.53
N GLY A 26 1.48 3.88 2.69
CA GLY A 26 2.14 2.69 3.21
C GLY A 26 1.98 1.50 2.27
N VAL A 27 0.85 1.43 1.57
CA VAL A 27 0.63 0.36 0.64
C VAL A 27 1.57 0.48 -0.55
N GLN A 28 1.82 1.69 -1.04
CA GLN A 28 2.73 1.87 -2.15
C GLN A 28 4.15 1.51 -1.74
N GLN A 29 4.54 1.85 -0.53
CA GLN A 29 5.85 1.49 -0.03
C GLN A 29 5.97 -0.01 0.15
N LEU A 30 4.89 -0.65 0.59
CA LEU A 30 4.88 -2.08 0.78
C LEU A 30 5.06 -2.77 -0.57
N VAL A 31 4.39 -2.30 -1.60
CA VAL A 31 4.50 -2.87 -2.93
C VAL A 31 5.93 -2.70 -3.46
N LYS A 32 6.52 -1.54 -3.26
CA LYS A 32 7.89 -1.31 -3.71
C LYS A 32 8.87 -2.26 -3.05
N ARG A 33 8.72 -2.49 -1.76
CA ARG A 33 9.60 -3.41 -1.05
C ARG A 33 9.36 -4.84 -1.52
N CYS A 34 8.11 -5.18 -1.78
CA CYS A 34 7.76 -6.49 -2.28
C CYS A 34 8.39 -6.71 -3.65
N GLU A 35 8.30 -5.71 -4.52
CA GLU A 35 8.85 -5.82 -5.86
C GLU A 35 10.38 -5.99 -5.81
N ALA A 36 11.04 -5.24 -4.96
CA ALA A 36 12.48 -5.36 -4.81
C ALA A 36 12.89 -6.75 -4.34
N ALA A 37 12.17 -7.27 -3.35
CA ALA A 37 12.48 -8.59 -2.81
C ALA A 37 12.19 -9.68 -3.85
N THR A 38 11.10 -9.53 -4.61
CA THR A 38 10.71 -10.51 -5.60
C THR A 38 11.71 -10.53 -6.73
N LYS A 39 12.17 -9.34 -7.14
CA LYS A 39 13.13 -9.25 -8.20
C LYS A 39 14.45 -9.85 -7.76
N ALA A 40 14.86 -9.63 -6.53
CA ALA A 40 16.10 -10.19 -6.00
C ALA A 40 16.06 -11.71 -6.00
N ARG A 41 14.87 -12.31 -5.89
CA ARG A 41 14.75 -13.76 -5.92
C ARG A 41 14.53 -14.31 -7.33
N GLY A 42 14.51 -13.44 -8.33
CA GLY A 42 14.30 -13.88 -9.70
C GLY A 42 12.84 -14.12 -10.06
N SER A 43 11.92 -13.67 -9.23
CA SER A 43 10.50 -13.85 -9.52
C SER A 43 9.92 -12.59 -10.15
N SER A 44 8.74 -12.69 -10.71
CA SER A 44 8.11 -11.55 -11.37
C SER A 44 7.60 -10.52 -10.37
N PRO A 45 7.97 -9.25 -10.53
CA PRO A 45 7.45 -8.21 -9.64
C PRO A 45 5.92 -8.04 -9.76
N ALA A 46 5.32 -8.51 -10.84
CA ALA A 46 3.88 -8.39 -11.03
C ALA A 46 3.10 -9.16 -9.95
N LEU A 47 3.76 -10.11 -9.30
CA LEU A 47 3.15 -10.87 -8.24
C LEU A 47 2.70 -9.94 -7.10
N CYS A 48 3.46 -8.89 -6.84
CA CYS A 48 3.15 -7.97 -5.73
C CYS A 48 1.88 -7.18 -6.02
N SER A 49 1.70 -6.68 -7.23
CA SER A 49 0.51 -5.94 -7.59
C SER A 49 -0.70 -6.86 -7.60
N CYS A 50 -0.54 -8.08 -8.10
CA CYS A 50 -1.63 -9.05 -8.13
C CYS A 50 -2.09 -9.35 -6.71
N THR A 51 -1.16 -9.56 -5.81
CA THR A 51 -1.49 -9.87 -4.42
C THR A 51 -2.24 -8.70 -3.78
N LEU A 52 -1.79 -7.48 -4.00
CA LEU A 52 -2.44 -6.32 -3.43
C LEU A 52 -3.87 -6.20 -3.95
N GLU A 53 -4.07 -6.35 -5.25
CA GLU A 53 -5.38 -6.23 -5.84
C GLU A 53 -6.34 -7.28 -5.28
N ARG A 54 -5.88 -8.51 -5.12
CA ARG A 54 -6.72 -9.57 -4.59
C ARG A 54 -7.10 -9.30 -3.13
N MET A 55 -6.16 -8.79 -2.35
CA MET A 55 -6.46 -8.47 -0.95
C MET A 55 -7.52 -7.37 -0.88
N GLN A 56 -7.45 -6.38 -1.76
CA GLN A 56 -8.44 -5.33 -1.80
C GLN A 56 -9.80 -5.89 -2.22
N GLU A 57 -9.81 -6.83 -3.14
CA GLU A 57 -11.05 -7.46 -3.59
C GLU A 57 -11.69 -8.29 -2.48
N TYR A 58 -10.88 -8.84 -1.59
CA TYR A 58 -11.40 -9.59 -0.46
C TYR A 58 -11.89 -8.66 0.66
N GLY A 59 -11.79 -7.36 0.46
CA GLY A 59 -12.33 -6.40 1.42
C GLY A 59 -11.37 -5.89 2.46
N PHE A 60 -10.08 -6.14 2.32
CA PHE A 60 -9.13 -5.60 3.27
C PHE A 60 -8.82 -4.15 2.89
N THR A 61 -8.77 -3.27 3.87
CA THR A 61 -8.43 -1.88 3.62
C THR A 61 -6.92 -1.76 3.46
N ASP A 62 -6.47 -0.68 2.88
CA ASP A 62 -5.04 -0.45 2.71
C ASP A 62 -4.33 -0.42 4.06
N SER A 63 -4.96 0.16 5.06
CA SER A 63 -4.41 0.21 6.40
C SER A 63 -4.26 -1.20 6.98
N GLU A 64 -5.25 -2.07 6.76
CA GLU A 64 -5.18 -3.44 7.24
C GLU A 64 -4.06 -4.19 6.54
N ILE A 65 -3.92 -4.02 5.23
CA ILE A 65 -2.90 -4.71 4.47
C ILE A 65 -1.51 -4.33 4.98
N VAL A 66 -1.28 -3.06 5.20
CA VAL A 66 0.00 -2.60 5.72
C VAL A 66 0.26 -3.15 7.12
N ASN A 67 -0.72 -3.06 7.99
CA ASN A 67 -0.54 -3.49 9.37
C ASN A 67 -0.37 -5.00 9.48
N PHE A 68 -1.20 -5.76 8.77
CA PHE A 68 -1.17 -7.21 8.88
C PHE A 68 0.08 -7.81 8.22
N SER A 69 0.73 -7.08 7.33
CA SER A 69 1.93 -7.57 6.69
C SER A 69 3.17 -7.38 7.54
N ARG A 70 3.05 -6.65 8.64
CA ARG A 70 4.21 -6.41 9.49
C ARG A 70 4.48 -7.62 10.37
N ARG A 71 5.73 -7.95 10.53
CA ARG A 71 6.10 -9.11 11.35
C ARG A 71 5.79 -8.89 12.80
N ASP A 72 5.84 -7.65 13.25
CA ASP A 72 5.62 -7.33 14.65
C ASP A 72 4.18 -6.96 14.94
N PHE A 73 3.26 -7.23 14.01
CA PHE A 73 1.88 -6.90 14.24
C PHE A 73 1.29 -7.71 15.37
N LYS A 74 0.60 -7.04 16.26
CA LYS A 74 -0.10 -7.71 17.34
C LYS A 74 -1.52 -7.18 17.39
N PRO A 75 -2.51 -8.05 17.32
CA PRO A 75 -3.91 -7.59 17.36
C PRO A 75 -4.21 -7.03 18.75
N LYS A 76 -4.98 -5.98 18.76
CA LYS A 76 -5.33 -5.34 20.02
C LYS A 76 -6.66 -5.82 20.60
N ASP A 77 -7.45 -6.52 19.82
CA ASP A 77 -8.73 -7.03 20.31
C ASP A 77 -9.15 -8.24 19.46
N LEU A 78 -10.27 -8.82 19.81
CA LEU A 78 -10.75 -10.01 19.14
C LEU A 78 -11.09 -9.76 17.69
N HIS A 79 -11.69 -8.61 17.41
CA HIS A 79 -12.07 -8.28 16.04
C HIS A 79 -10.80 -8.24 15.16
N GLU A 80 -9.76 -7.60 15.63
CA GLU A 80 -8.53 -7.47 14.88
C GLU A 80 -7.84 -8.84 14.73
N THR A 81 -7.96 -9.68 15.75
CA THR A 81 -7.41 -11.03 15.69
C THR A 81 -8.11 -11.81 14.58
N GLU A 82 -9.42 -11.72 14.49
CA GLU A 82 -10.18 -12.43 13.48
C GLU A 82 -9.83 -11.93 12.09
N ARG A 83 -9.71 -10.63 11.93
CA ARG A 83 -9.35 -10.03 10.63
C ARG A 83 -7.94 -10.47 10.22
N HIS A 84 -7.03 -10.53 11.16
CA HIS A 84 -5.64 -10.91 10.87
C HIS A 84 -5.57 -12.39 10.49
N MET A 85 -6.37 -13.24 11.14
CA MET A 85 -6.40 -14.64 10.79
C MET A 85 -6.96 -14.82 9.39
N ASP A 86 -8.00 -14.06 9.04
CA ASP A 86 -8.59 -14.12 7.73
C ASP A 86 -7.56 -13.67 6.68
N TYR A 87 -6.79 -12.64 7.00
CA TYR A 87 -5.74 -12.15 6.13
C TYR A 87 -4.72 -13.26 5.85
N SER A 88 -4.33 -13.97 6.89
CA SER A 88 -3.34 -15.04 6.77
C SER A 88 -3.84 -16.17 5.88
N ILE A 89 -5.11 -16.47 5.95
CA ILE A 89 -5.70 -17.50 5.13
C ILE A 89 -5.77 -17.03 3.68
N LYS A 90 -6.22 -15.80 3.48
CA LYS A 90 -6.37 -15.27 2.14
C LYS A 90 -5.04 -15.11 1.41
N ILE A 91 -3.99 -14.76 2.14
CA ILE A 91 -2.70 -14.57 1.52
C ILE A 91 -2.21 -15.90 0.92
N ARG A 92 -2.55 -17.01 1.55
CA ARG A 92 -2.17 -18.31 1.02
C ARG A 92 -2.95 -18.64 -0.24
N LEU A 93 -4.24 -18.30 -0.26
CA LEU A 93 -5.06 -18.56 -1.43
C LEU A 93 -4.57 -17.72 -2.59
N ILE A 94 -4.21 -16.46 -2.31
CA ILE A 94 -3.76 -15.55 -3.31
C ILE A 94 -2.45 -16.00 -3.91
N ALA A 95 -1.59 -16.59 -3.10
CA ALA A 95 -0.31 -17.09 -3.59
C ALA A 95 -0.53 -18.07 -4.74
N GLY A 96 -1.56 -18.88 -4.65
CA GLY A 96 -1.88 -19.81 -5.72
C GLY A 96 -2.53 -19.13 -6.94
N GLN A 97 -3.18 -18.02 -6.72
CA GLN A 97 -3.85 -17.31 -7.81
C GLN A 97 -2.90 -16.40 -8.59
N CYS A 98 -1.96 -15.80 -7.90
CA CYS A 98 -1.05 -14.85 -8.49
C CYS A 98 0.30 -15.45 -8.88
N GLY A 99 0.60 -16.57 -8.31
CA GLY A 99 1.86 -17.23 -8.60
C GLY A 99 1.73 -18.13 -9.78
#